data_395eb86be71a79b05bfd7c3facb8423e
#
_entry.id   395eb86be71a79b05bfd7c3facb8423e
#
_cell.length_a   1.000
_cell.length_b   1.000
_cell.length_c   1.000
_cell.angle_alpha   90.00
_cell.angle_beta   90.00
_cell.angle_gamma   90.00
#
_symmetry.space_group_name_H-M   'P 1'
#
loop_
_entity.id
_entity.type
_entity.pdbx_description
1 polymer ?
#
loop_
_entity_poly.entity_id
_entity_poly.type
_entity_poly.pdbx_seq_one_letter_code
_entity_poly.pdbx_strand_id
1 'polypeptide(L)'
;MLSSVAFNGQRPSSASAMSSGHQIIPPSPKAARLPITSLSKGIMANGATSTVDSPARDQHIWLVTGPAGCGKSTVAKHLATSLQVPFIEGDEYHPQANIEKMSAGIPLTDADRWDWLTALREASIQALDKGNSGVVLTCSALKRKYRDVIRVAPYFTPNLHLHFIYLDAPEEVLLQRVSARQNHYMGANMVHSQFEVLEKPQADEVDVITIDVTRSPEEVMADSFNRVLETMEGSGSQPEA
;
A
#
# COMPACT_ATOMS: atom_id res chain seq x y z
N MET A 1 39.54 -15.07 50.08
CA MET A 1 40.80 -14.34 49.82
C MET A 1 40.50 -13.23 48.83
N LEU A 2 40.69 -12.05 49.32
CA LEU A 2 40.62 -10.76 48.67
C LEU A 2 41.57 -10.68 47.47
N SER A 3 41.19 -9.99 46.38
CA SER A 3 42.04 -8.93 45.84
C SER A 3 41.24 -8.10 44.86
N SER A 4 41.02 -6.87 45.28
CA SER A 4 40.66 -5.69 44.54
C SER A 4 41.85 -5.17 43.74
N VAL A 5 41.60 -4.66 42.51
CA VAL A 5 42.47 -3.63 41.93
C VAL A 5 41.62 -2.53 41.30
N ALA A 6 41.96 -1.32 41.69
CA ALA A 6 41.31 -0.04 41.46
C ALA A 6 41.53 0.53 40.05
N PHE A 7 40.54 1.29 39.58
CA PHE A 7 40.55 2.66 39.12
C PHE A 7 41.82 3.20 38.45
N ASN A 8 41.71 3.64 37.21
CA ASN A 8 42.30 4.92 36.83
C ASN A 8 41.46 5.60 35.72
N GLY A 9 40.97 6.76 36.06
CA GLY A 9 40.29 7.67 35.18
C GLY A 9 41.27 8.60 34.47
N GLN A 10 40.88 8.99 33.28
CA GLN A 10 41.37 10.26 32.70
C GLN A 10 40.35 10.74 31.65
N ARG A 11 39.73 11.88 31.94
CA ARG A 11 39.14 12.76 30.92
C ARG A 11 40.26 13.63 30.34
N PRO A 12 40.11 14.06 29.11
CA PRO A 12 40.45 15.43 28.80
C PRO A 12 39.23 16.23 28.30
N SER A 13 39.08 17.38 28.88
CA SER A 13 38.33 18.52 28.39
C SER A 13 39.06 19.18 27.24
N SER A 14 38.34 19.61 26.20
CA SER A 14 38.55 20.94 25.63
C SER A 14 37.38 21.30 24.73
N ALA A 15 36.76 22.40 25.08
CA ALA A 15 35.76 23.12 24.29
C ALA A 15 36.43 23.74 23.06
N SER A 16 35.74 23.74 21.93
CA SER A 16 35.92 24.75 20.91
C SER A 16 34.59 25.04 20.26
N ALA A 17 34.12 26.24 20.45
CA ALA A 17 32.95 26.85 19.87
C ALA A 17 33.21 27.28 18.42
N MET A 18 32.13 27.64 17.76
CA MET A 18 31.97 28.28 16.45
C MET A 18 31.53 27.29 15.36
N SER A 19 30.43 27.49 14.65
CA SER A 19 29.88 28.68 14.05
C SER A 19 28.45 28.34 13.56
N SER A 20 27.51 29.19 13.90
CA SER A 20 26.15 29.23 13.37
C SER A 20 26.17 29.59 11.87
N GLY A 21 25.81 28.61 11.03
CA GLY A 21 25.51 28.82 9.63
C GLY A 21 24.01 28.64 9.41
N HIS A 22 23.27 29.75 9.42
CA HIS A 22 21.90 29.80 8.93
C HIS A 22 21.91 29.52 7.43
N GLN A 23 21.48 28.32 7.01
CA GLN A 23 21.11 28.09 5.62
C GLN A 23 19.67 28.55 5.40
N ILE A 24 19.55 29.63 4.63
CA ILE A 24 18.30 30.21 4.15
C ILE A 24 17.75 29.24 3.08
N ILE A 25 16.59 28.64 3.35
CA ILE A 25 15.84 27.85 2.40
C ILE A 25 15.17 28.84 1.41
N PRO A 26 15.38 28.70 0.09
CA PRO A 26 14.67 29.56 -0.87
C PRO A 26 13.21 29.17 -0.95
N PRO A 27 12.28 30.13 -1.14
CA PRO A 27 10.85 29.90 -1.26
C PRO A 27 10.52 29.18 -2.58
N SER A 28 9.54 28.26 -2.52
CA SER A 28 8.95 27.58 -3.66
C SER A 28 8.44 28.55 -4.72
N PRO A 29 8.54 28.23 -6.03
CA PRO A 29 8.04 29.11 -7.08
C PRO A 29 6.53 29.16 -7.08
N LYS A 30 6.00 30.37 -6.98
CA LYS A 30 4.59 30.71 -7.16
C LYS A 30 4.12 30.29 -8.56
N ALA A 31 2.99 29.58 -8.60
CA ALA A 31 2.26 29.29 -9.84
C ALA A 31 1.99 30.58 -10.62
N ALA A 32 2.55 30.68 -11.82
CA ALA A 32 2.29 31.76 -12.73
C ALA A 32 0.90 31.59 -13.38
N ARG A 33 0.00 32.52 -13.11
CA ARG A 33 -1.24 32.71 -13.88
C ARG A 33 -0.90 33.12 -15.29
N LEU A 34 -1.33 32.34 -16.29
CA LEU A 34 -1.34 32.78 -17.69
C LEU A 34 -2.57 33.65 -17.99
N PRO A 35 -2.43 34.70 -18.78
CA PRO A 35 -3.54 35.58 -19.10
C PRO A 35 -4.48 34.98 -20.16
N ILE A 36 -5.78 35.16 -19.92
CA ILE A 36 -6.85 34.85 -20.87
C ILE A 36 -6.83 35.94 -21.95
N THR A 37 -6.42 35.61 -23.17
CA THR A 37 -6.70 36.46 -24.34
C THR A 37 -7.81 35.83 -25.17
N SER A 38 -8.94 36.50 -25.17
CA SER A 38 -10.03 36.29 -26.10
C SER A 38 -9.59 36.68 -27.52
N LEU A 39 -9.81 35.86 -28.50
CA LEU A 39 -10.13 36.33 -29.84
C LEU A 39 -11.05 35.36 -30.59
N SER A 40 -12.02 35.96 -31.18
CA SER A 40 -13.19 35.43 -31.84
C SER A 40 -12.95 35.01 -33.30
N LYS A 41 -13.85 34.15 -33.76
CA LYS A 41 -14.36 33.93 -35.11
C LYS A 41 -13.49 33.25 -36.16
N GLY A 42 -13.91 32.08 -36.53
CA GLY A 42 -13.66 31.42 -37.80
C GLY A 42 -14.60 30.22 -37.93
N ILE A 43 -15.76 30.45 -38.53
CA ILE A 43 -16.69 29.40 -38.95
C ILE A 43 -16.08 28.71 -40.16
N MET A 44 -15.81 27.43 -40.13
CA MET A 44 -15.92 26.51 -41.28
C MET A 44 -16.35 25.14 -40.78
N ALA A 45 -17.37 24.61 -41.44
CA ALA A 45 -18.02 23.35 -41.19
C ALA A 45 -17.20 22.16 -41.73
N ASN A 46 -17.55 21.03 -41.18
CA ASN A 46 -17.41 19.65 -41.65
C ASN A 46 -16.32 18.80 -41.01
N GLY A 47 -16.81 17.82 -40.33
CA GLY A 47 -16.08 16.67 -39.81
C GLY A 47 -16.54 16.30 -38.41
N ALA A 48 -17.82 15.94 -38.26
CA ALA A 48 -18.25 15.20 -37.07
C ALA A 48 -17.59 13.84 -37.10
N THR A 49 -16.37 13.75 -36.60
CA THR A 49 -15.87 12.55 -36.03
C THR A 49 -16.56 12.40 -34.68
N SER A 50 -17.70 11.68 -34.69
CA SER A 50 -18.24 11.10 -33.47
C SER A 50 -17.11 10.26 -32.89
N THR A 51 -16.43 10.77 -31.87
CA THR A 51 -15.73 9.94 -30.92
C THR A 51 -16.81 9.06 -30.31
N VAL A 52 -16.94 7.85 -30.82
CA VAL A 52 -17.68 6.79 -30.15
C VAL A 52 -17.00 6.68 -28.78
N ASP A 53 -17.68 7.22 -27.80
CA ASP A 53 -17.29 7.06 -26.39
C ASP A 53 -17.31 5.54 -26.14
N SER A 54 -16.15 4.92 -26.25
CA SER A 54 -16.01 3.51 -25.92
C SER A 54 -16.42 3.39 -24.45
N PRO A 55 -17.33 2.50 -24.10
CA PRO A 55 -17.76 2.36 -22.72
C PRO A 55 -16.52 2.27 -21.83
N ALA A 56 -16.45 3.13 -20.82
CA ALA A 56 -15.32 3.18 -19.92
C ALA A 56 -15.12 1.77 -19.35
N ARG A 57 -13.96 1.19 -19.61
CA ARG A 57 -13.66 -0.18 -19.15
C ARG A 57 -13.58 -0.19 -17.65
N ASP A 58 -14.12 -1.24 -17.03
CA ASP A 58 -13.95 -1.49 -15.61
C ASP A 58 -12.47 -1.57 -15.27
N GLN A 59 -12.09 -0.88 -14.20
CA GLN A 59 -10.74 -0.89 -13.65
C GLN A 59 -10.76 -1.48 -12.24
N HIS A 60 -9.70 -2.20 -11.87
CA HIS A 60 -9.68 -2.91 -10.61
C HIS A 60 -8.43 -2.57 -9.79
N ILE A 61 -8.64 -2.30 -8.49
CA ILE A 61 -7.58 -2.27 -7.49
C ILE A 61 -7.67 -3.56 -6.67
N TRP A 62 -6.62 -4.36 -6.68
CA TRP A 62 -6.49 -5.59 -5.91
C TRP A 62 -5.49 -5.38 -4.78
N LEU A 63 -5.98 -5.16 -3.56
CA LEU A 63 -5.13 -4.96 -2.39
C LEU A 63 -4.96 -6.27 -1.63
N VAL A 64 -3.76 -6.86 -1.70
CA VAL A 64 -3.41 -8.06 -0.93
C VAL A 64 -3.01 -7.64 0.48
N THR A 65 -3.77 -8.10 1.47
CA THR A 65 -3.67 -7.69 2.87
C THR A 65 -3.53 -8.86 3.83
N GLY A 66 -3.11 -8.57 5.05
CA GLY A 66 -2.94 -9.55 6.13
C GLY A 66 -1.67 -9.30 6.95
N PRO A 67 -1.47 -10.07 8.03
CA PRO A 67 -0.33 -9.93 8.94
C PRO A 67 1.03 -10.24 8.28
N ALA A 68 2.10 -9.96 9.01
CA ALA A 68 3.45 -10.34 8.61
C ALA A 68 3.57 -11.86 8.44
N GLY A 69 4.30 -12.31 7.43
CA GLY A 69 4.49 -13.75 7.19
C GLY A 69 3.38 -14.46 6.42
N CYS A 70 2.22 -13.84 6.16
CA CYS A 70 1.11 -14.48 5.44
C CYS A 70 1.35 -14.65 3.93
N GLY A 71 2.38 -14.02 3.33
CA GLY A 71 2.73 -14.22 1.92
C GLY A 71 2.24 -13.13 0.96
N LYS A 72 1.89 -11.93 1.44
CA LYS A 72 1.36 -10.82 0.62
C LYS A 72 2.12 -10.59 -0.68
N SER A 73 3.43 -10.33 -0.59
CA SER A 73 4.24 -10.01 -1.79
C SER A 73 4.31 -11.17 -2.78
N THR A 74 4.28 -12.42 -2.30
CA THR A 74 4.27 -13.62 -3.16
C THR A 74 2.97 -13.70 -3.96
N VAL A 75 1.82 -13.63 -3.27
CA VAL A 75 0.50 -13.67 -3.91
C VAL A 75 0.30 -12.48 -4.83
N ALA A 76 0.64 -11.26 -4.37
CA ALA A 76 0.47 -10.05 -5.15
C ALA A 76 1.29 -10.05 -6.45
N LYS A 77 2.56 -10.48 -6.41
CA LYS A 77 3.39 -10.61 -7.61
C LYS A 77 2.84 -11.65 -8.59
N HIS A 78 2.36 -12.79 -8.06
CA HIS A 78 1.70 -13.80 -8.89
C HIS A 78 0.47 -13.23 -9.59
N LEU A 79 -0.42 -12.57 -8.85
CA LEU A 79 -1.63 -11.96 -9.40
C LEU A 79 -1.30 -10.87 -10.44
N ALA A 80 -0.38 -9.97 -10.14
CA ALA A 80 0.02 -8.90 -11.06
C ALA A 80 0.56 -9.46 -12.38
N THR A 81 1.39 -10.52 -12.31
CA THR A 81 1.93 -11.21 -13.48
C THR A 81 0.82 -11.89 -14.28
N SER A 82 -0.07 -12.62 -13.61
CA SER A 82 -1.14 -13.38 -14.27
C SER A 82 -2.19 -12.48 -14.91
N LEU A 83 -2.50 -11.33 -14.28
CA LEU A 83 -3.43 -10.33 -14.79
C LEU A 83 -2.78 -9.34 -15.78
N GLN A 84 -1.46 -9.36 -15.92
CA GLN A 84 -0.66 -8.42 -16.74
C GLN A 84 -0.89 -6.95 -16.34
N VAL A 85 -0.93 -6.68 -15.04
CA VAL A 85 -1.13 -5.33 -14.46
C VAL A 85 0.06 -4.93 -13.58
N PRO A 86 0.25 -3.61 -13.31
CA PRO A 86 1.30 -3.14 -12.42
C PRO A 86 1.20 -3.73 -11.01
N PHE A 87 2.37 -3.93 -10.38
CA PHE A 87 2.51 -4.30 -8.99
C PHE A 87 3.09 -3.13 -8.18
N ILE A 88 2.51 -2.87 -7.01
CA ILE A 88 2.95 -1.86 -6.03
C ILE A 88 3.27 -2.57 -4.71
N GLU A 89 4.53 -2.50 -4.27
CA GLU A 89 4.91 -2.97 -2.92
C GLU A 89 4.64 -1.85 -1.91
N GLY A 90 3.67 -2.06 -1.02
CA GLY A 90 3.20 -1.02 -0.12
C GLY A 90 4.25 -0.52 0.86
N ASP A 91 5.18 -1.38 1.25
CA ASP A 91 6.23 -1.02 2.21
C ASP A 91 7.22 0.03 1.64
N GLU A 92 7.33 0.14 0.30
CA GLU A 92 8.18 1.13 -0.37
C GLU A 92 7.62 2.57 -0.27
N TYR A 93 6.35 2.71 0.12
CA TYR A 93 5.66 4.00 0.22
C TYR A 93 5.67 4.60 1.63
N HIS A 94 6.33 3.96 2.58
CA HIS A 94 6.46 4.54 3.92
C HIS A 94 7.26 5.83 3.90
N PRO A 95 6.77 6.91 4.53
CA PRO A 95 7.57 8.11 4.79
C PRO A 95 8.86 7.76 5.55
N GLN A 96 9.92 8.54 5.33
CA GLN A 96 11.22 8.32 5.98
C GLN A 96 11.10 8.22 7.52
N ALA A 97 10.26 9.04 8.13
CA ALA A 97 10.01 8.99 9.58
C ALA A 97 9.44 7.65 10.05
N ASN A 98 8.60 7.00 9.23
CA ASN A 98 8.08 5.66 9.53
C ASN A 98 9.17 4.60 9.42
N ILE A 99 10.01 4.70 8.40
CA ILE A 99 11.15 3.78 8.20
C ILE A 99 12.11 3.87 9.39
N GLU A 100 12.39 5.07 9.88
CA GLU A 100 13.24 5.31 11.05
C GLU A 100 12.65 4.70 12.33
N LYS A 101 11.34 4.89 12.58
CA LYS A 101 10.63 4.25 13.70
C LYS A 101 10.71 2.74 13.62
N MET A 102 10.35 2.16 12.48
CA MET A 102 10.38 0.72 12.27
C MET A 102 11.78 0.14 12.44
N SER A 103 12.80 0.84 11.93
CA SER A 103 14.21 0.44 12.07
C SER A 103 14.69 0.47 13.52
N ALA A 104 14.14 1.37 14.34
CA ALA A 104 14.40 1.45 15.77
C ALA A 104 13.54 0.47 16.59
N GLY A 105 12.71 -0.37 15.95
CA GLY A 105 11.79 -1.29 16.62
C GLY A 105 10.60 -0.59 17.27
N ILE A 106 10.30 0.65 16.91
CA ILE A 106 9.20 1.44 17.45
C ILE A 106 7.95 1.18 16.60
N PRO A 107 6.86 0.66 17.17
CA PRO A 107 5.62 0.44 16.45
C PRO A 107 5.03 1.75 15.90
N LEU A 108 4.53 1.71 14.67
CA LEU A 108 3.79 2.83 14.10
C LEU A 108 2.44 3.00 14.79
N THR A 109 2.08 4.24 15.09
CA THR A 109 0.75 4.62 15.56
C THR A 109 -0.23 4.73 14.39
N ASP A 110 -1.52 4.91 14.68
CA ASP A 110 -2.52 5.19 13.63
C ASP A 110 -2.18 6.48 12.87
N ALA A 111 -1.73 7.52 13.59
CA ALA A 111 -1.35 8.81 12.99
C ALA A 111 -0.19 8.67 11.96
N ASP A 112 0.75 7.79 12.24
CA ASP A 112 1.89 7.52 11.33
C ASP A 112 1.46 6.85 10.02
N ARG A 113 0.27 6.24 9.98
CA ARG A 113 -0.19 5.44 8.83
C ARG A 113 -1.03 6.22 7.82
N TRP A 114 -1.64 7.35 8.19
CA TRP A 114 -2.58 8.05 7.32
C TRP A 114 -1.94 8.52 6.02
N ASP A 115 -0.78 9.15 6.09
CA ASP A 115 -0.07 9.64 4.91
C ASP A 115 0.39 8.48 4.02
N TRP A 116 0.86 7.38 4.61
CA TRP A 116 1.25 6.17 3.89
C TRP A 116 0.08 5.53 3.17
N LEU A 117 -1.07 5.33 3.84
CA LEU A 117 -2.28 4.76 3.22
C LEU A 117 -2.82 5.66 2.10
N THR A 118 -2.79 6.98 2.31
CA THR A 118 -3.17 7.95 1.29
C THR A 118 -2.24 7.86 0.09
N ALA A 119 -0.92 7.81 0.30
CA ALA A 119 0.05 7.67 -0.77
C ALA A 119 -0.15 6.38 -1.59
N LEU A 120 -0.48 5.26 -0.93
CA LEU A 120 -0.80 4.00 -1.62
C LEU A 120 -2.06 4.10 -2.47
N ARG A 121 -3.12 4.72 -1.95
CA ARG A 121 -4.35 4.98 -2.70
C ARG A 121 -4.06 5.83 -3.95
N GLU A 122 -3.35 6.94 -3.79
CA GLU A 122 -3.00 7.83 -4.89
C GLU A 122 -2.10 7.13 -5.93
N ALA A 123 -1.13 6.34 -5.50
CA ALA A 123 -0.27 5.56 -6.39
C ALA A 123 -1.08 4.53 -7.21
N SER A 124 -2.10 3.93 -6.60
CA SER A 124 -3.00 2.99 -7.29
C SER A 124 -3.80 3.71 -8.38
N ILE A 125 -4.38 4.87 -8.08
CA ILE A 125 -5.12 5.69 -9.05
C ILE A 125 -4.19 6.13 -10.19
N GLN A 126 -2.99 6.62 -9.88
CA GLN A 126 -2.00 7.02 -10.89
C GLN A 126 -1.56 5.86 -11.79
N ALA A 127 -1.55 4.62 -11.28
CA ALA A 127 -1.27 3.45 -12.11
C ALA A 127 -2.41 3.19 -13.11
N LEU A 128 -3.66 3.38 -12.71
CA LEU A 128 -4.84 3.24 -13.56
C LEU A 128 -4.95 4.37 -14.60
N ASP A 129 -4.62 5.60 -14.25
CA ASP A 129 -4.60 6.77 -15.16
C ASP A 129 -3.64 6.58 -16.35
N LYS A 130 -2.67 5.69 -16.23
CA LYS A 130 -1.75 5.31 -17.33
C LYS A 130 -2.40 4.34 -18.34
N GLY A 131 -3.68 4.04 -18.19
CA GLY A 131 -4.44 3.16 -19.10
C GLY A 131 -4.41 1.68 -18.73
N ASN A 132 -3.95 1.33 -17.52
CA ASN A 132 -4.00 -0.05 -17.06
C ASN A 132 -5.43 -0.45 -16.67
N SER A 133 -5.81 -1.69 -16.96
CA SER A 133 -7.11 -2.27 -16.56
C SER A 133 -7.19 -2.57 -15.07
N GLY A 134 -6.08 -2.58 -14.36
CA GLY A 134 -6.02 -2.83 -12.93
C GLY A 134 -4.64 -2.56 -12.35
N VAL A 135 -4.54 -2.72 -11.04
CA VAL A 135 -3.30 -2.66 -10.27
C VAL A 135 -3.39 -3.62 -9.09
N VAL A 136 -2.31 -4.32 -8.80
CA VAL A 136 -2.18 -5.13 -7.59
C VAL A 136 -1.23 -4.45 -6.63
N LEU A 137 -1.62 -4.31 -5.36
CA LEU A 137 -0.74 -3.74 -4.35
C LEU A 137 -0.75 -4.55 -3.05
N THR A 138 0.31 -4.41 -2.25
CA THR A 138 0.39 -4.98 -0.91
C THR A 138 0.22 -3.89 0.15
N CYS A 139 -0.51 -4.20 1.20
CA CYS A 139 -0.58 -3.39 2.40
C CYS A 139 -1.06 -4.26 3.57
N SER A 140 -0.49 -4.11 4.74
CA SER A 140 -0.98 -4.85 5.91
C SER A 140 -2.44 -4.55 6.25
N ALA A 141 -2.89 -3.30 6.14
CA ALA A 141 -4.27 -2.81 6.33
C ALA A 141 -5.07 -3.54 7.44
N LEU A 142 -4.40 -3.79 8.59
CA LEU A 142 -4.88 -4.68 9.65
C LEU A 142 -6.17 -4.23 10.34
N LYS A 143 -6.46 -2.94 10.34
CA LYS A 143 -7.69 -2.39 10.93
C LYS A 143 -8.67 -1.98 9.85
N ARG A 144 -9.98 -2.08 10.15
CA ARG A 144 -11.04 -1.65 9.24
C ARG A 144 -10.83 -0.20 8.77
N LYS A 145 -10.54 0.72 9.68
CA LYS A 145 -10.28 2.13 9.35
C LYS A 145 -9.11 2.34 8.38
N TYR A 146 -8.13 1.42 8.33
CA TYR A 146 -7.05 1.49 7.34
C TYR A 146 -7.57 1.06 5.96
N ARG A 147 -8.41 0.04 5.90
CA ARG A 147 -9.09 -0.39 4.66
C ARG A 147 -10.00 0.73 4.13
N ASP A 148 -10.70 1.44 5.06
CA ASP A 148 -11.60 2.53 4.70
C ASP A 148 -10.88 3.71 4.03
N VAL A 149 -9.61 4.00 4.37
CA VAL A 149 -8.81 5.01 3.64
C VAL A 149 -8.64 4.66 2.17
N ILE A 150 -8.42 3.38 1.88
CA ILE A 150 -8.27 2.91 0.49
C ILE A 150 -9.63 2.86 -0.22
N ARG A 151 -10.72 2.53 0.49
CA ARG A 151 -12.10 2.51 -0.03
C ARG A 151 -12.57 3.85 -0.59
N VAL A 152 -11.86 4.94 -0.30
CA VAL A 152 -12.15 6.24 -0.93
C VAL A 152 -11.78 6.27 -2.41
N ALA A 153 -10.90 5.37 -2.91
CA ALA A 153 -10.44 5.38 -4.30
C ALA A 153 -11.59 5.33 -5.33
N PRO A 154 -12.58 4.43 -5.24
CA PRO A 154 -13.69 4.36 -6.19
C PRO A 154 -14.67 5.53 -6.13
N TYR A 155 -14.66 6.32 -5.05
CA TYR A 155 -15.70 7.32 -4.80
C TYR A 155 -15.82 8.39 -5.90
N PHE A 156 -14.70 8.74 -6.52
CA PHE A 156 -14.64 9.78 -7.56
C PHE A 156 -14.31 9.22 -8.95
N THR A 157 -14.15 7.91 -9.09
CA THR A 157 -13.74 7.26 -10.33
C THR A 157 -14.82 6.27 -10.76
N PRO A 158 -15.67 6.65 -11.74
CA PRO A 158 -16.63 5.71 -12.28
C PRO A 158 -15.97 4.44 -12.82
N ASN A 159 -16.61 3.29 -12.64
CA ASN A 159 -16.13 1.97 -13.08
C ASN A 159 -14.81 1.52 -12.43
N LEU A 160 -14.44 2.09 -11.29
CA LEU A 160 -13.34 1.61 -10.47
C LEU A 160 -13.86 0.68 -9.37
N HIS A 161 -13.37 -0.55 -9.36
CA HIS A 161 -13.69 -1.55 -8.36
C HIS A 161 -12.49 -1.79 -7.45
N LEU A 162 -12.71 -1.75 -6.14
CA LEU A 162 -11.70 -2.06 -5.15
C LEU A 162 -12.02 -3.39 -4.48
N HIS A 163 -11.01 -4.26 -4.40
CA HIS A 163 -11.12 -5.56 -3.75
C HIS A 163 -9.93 -5.77 -2.80
N PHE A 164 -10.22 -6.31 -1.62
CA PHE A 164 -9.22 -6.75 -0.66
C PHE A 164 -9.07 -8.26 -0.74
N ILE A 165 -7.86 -8.75 -0.91
CA ILE A 165 -7.53 -10.18 -0.84
C ILE A 165 -6.88 -10.38 0.54
N TYR A 166 -7.70 -10.82 1.50
CA TYR A 166 -7.26 -11.04 2.88
C TYR A 166 -6.68 -12.43 3.04
N LEU A 167 -5.39 -12.50 3.34
CA LEU A 167 -4.64 -13.74 3.56
C LEU A 167 -4.77 -14.14 5.03
N ASP A 168 -5.65 -15.10 5.32
CA ASP A 168 -5.96 -15.58 6.67
C ASP A 168 -5.14 -16.81 7.04
N ALA A 169 -4.58 -16.79 8.22
CA ALA A 169 -3.97 -17.95 8.88
C ALA A 169 -3.97 -17.77 10.39
N PRO A 170 -3.91 -18.84 11.18
CA PRO A 170 -3.62 -18.79 12.62
C PRO A 170 -2.26 -18.13 12.90
N GLU A 171 -2.15 -17.44 14.03
CA GLU A 171 -0.92 -16.76 14.45
C GLU A 171 0.27 -17.72 14.50
N GLU A 172 0.06 -18.93 15.04
CA GLU A 172 1.09 -19.96 15.19
C GLU A 172 1.74 -20.35 13.87
N VAL A 173 0.94 -20.42 12.80
CA VAL A 173 1.43 -20.74 11.44
C VAL A 173 2.34 -19.62 10.94
N LEU A 174 1.95 -18.35 11.16
CA LEU A 174 2.75 -17.20 10.72
C LEU A 174 4.03 -17.04 11.55
N LEU A 175 3.97 -17.31 12.85
CA LEU A 175 5.14 -17.34 13.73
C LEU A 175 6.16 -18.38 13.25
N GLN A 176 5.72 -19.59 12.92
CA GLN A 176 6.58 -20.63 12.36
C GLN A 176 7.24 -20.20 11.04
N ARG A 177 6.46 -19.60 10.14
CA ARG A 177 6.96 -19.10 8.84
C ARG A 177 7.99 -18.00 8.98
N VAL A 178 7.75 -17.04 9.86
CA VAL A 178 8.68 -15.93 10.10
C VAL A 178 9.96 -16.43 10.78
N SER A 179 9.85 -17.34 11.74
CA SER A 179 11.01 -17.94 12.44
C SER A 179 11.89 -18.78 11.51
N ALA A 180 11.30 -19.44 10.50
CA ALA A 180 12.04 -20.24 9.53
C ALA A 180 12.82 -19.39 8.48
N ARG A 181 12.52 -18.10 8.35
CA ARG A 181 13.20 -17.18 7.40
C ARG A 181 14.48 -16.65 8.05
N GLN A 182 15.63 -17.09 7.55
CA GLN A 182 16.92 -16.47 7.89
C GLN A 182 16.98 -15.04 7.32
N ASN A 183 17.40 -14.07 8.12
CA ASN A 183 17.61 -12.65 7.75
C ASN A 183 16.35 -11.78 7.58
N HIS A 184 15.22 -12.07 8.20
CA HIS A 184 14.11 -11.14 8.20
C HIS A 184 14.11 -10.27 9.47
N TYR A 185 14.16 -8.93 9.25
CA TYR A 185 14.09 -7.87 10.25
C TYR A 185 12.80 -7.90 11.11
N MET A 186 11.74 -8.56 10.63
CA MET A 186 10.48 -8.72 11.35
C MET A 186 10.47 -10.02 12.16
N GLY A 187 10.85 -9.93 13.41
CA GLY A 187 10.85 -11.04 14.35
C GLY A 187 9.43 -11.49 14.77
N ALA A 188 9.37 -12.58 15.54
CA ALA A 188 8.13 -13.11 16.11
C ALA A 188 7.28 -12.06 16.84
N ASN A 189 7.92 -11.10 17.52
CA ASN A 189 7.25 -9.99 18.21
C ASN A 189 6.39 -9.13 17.26
N MET A 190 6.79 -8.96 16.00
CA MET A 190 6.01 -8.22 15.01
C MET A 190 4.73 -8.96 14.65
N VAL A 191 4.78 -10.27 14.46
CA VAL A 191 3.59 -11.08 14.17
C VAL A 191 2.61 -10.94 15.33
N HIS A 192 3.06 -11.16 16.56
CA HIS A 192 2.23 -11.06 17.75
C HIS A 192 1.56 -9.68 17.88
N SER A 193 2.34 -8.61 17.80
CA SER A 193 1.82 -7.24 17.88
C SER A 193 0.82 -6.89 16.77
N GLN A 194 0.95 -7.52 15.60
CA GLN A 194 -0.01 -7.35 14.52
C GLN A 194 -1.31 -8.09 14.77
N PHE A 195 -1.26 -9.28 15.39
CA PHE A 195 -2.48 -10.01 15.79
C PHE A 195 -3.24 -9.30 16.90
N GLU A 196 -2.55 -8.65 17.86
CA GLU A 196 -3.20 -7.84 18.91
C GLU A 196 -4.06 -6.68 18.35
N VAL A 197 -3.68 -6.14 17.20
CA VAL A 197 -4.39 -5.01 16.57
C VAL A 197 -5.19 -5.40 15.33
N LEU A 198 -5.17 -6.67 14.96
CA LEU A 198 -5.86 -7.17 13.78
C LEU A 198 -7.38 -7.13 13.96
N GLU A 199 -8.04 -6.32 13.16
CA GLU A 199 -9.48 -6.36 12.97
C GLU A 199 -9.77 -7.20 11.71
N LYS A 200 -10.04 -8.51 11.91
CA LYS A 200 -10.39 -9.41 10.80
C LYS A 200 -11.59 -8.84 10.05
N PRO A 201 -11.58 -8.91 8.70
CA PRO A 201 -12.74 -8.49 7.91
C PRO A 201 -14.02 -9.16 8.37
N GLN A 202 -15.10 -8.41 8.40
CA GLN A 202 -16.42 -8.87 8.82
C GLN A 202 -17.33 -9.11 7.60
N ALA A 203 -18.45 -9.78 7.80
CA ALA A 203 -19.37 -10.17 6.73
C ALA A 203 -19.99 -8.96 5.98
N ASP A 204 -19.97 -7.78 6.57
CA ASP A 204 -20.44 -6.53 5.95
C ASP A 204 -19.37 -5.85 5.07
N GLU A 205 -18.13 -6.35 5.09
CA GLU A 205 -17.06 -5.93 4.17
C GLU A 205 -17.12 -6.79 2.89
N VAL A 206 -18.13 -6.51 2.05
CA VAL A 206 -18.46 -7.32 0.85
C VAL A 206 -17.40 -7.25 -0.25
N ASP A 207 -16.48 -6.32 -0.15
CA ASP A 207 -15.34 -6.12 -1.03
C ASP A 207 -14.11 -6.96 -0.63
N VAL A 208 -14.23 -7.84 0.37
CA VAL A 208 -13.12 -8.66 0.88
C VAL A 208 -13.27 -10.12 0.45
N ILE A 209 -12.23 -10.61 -0.20
CA ILE A 209 -12.03 -12.01 -0.55
C ILE A 209 -11.06 -12.63 0.46
N THR A 210 -11.52 -13.57 1.26
CA THR A 210 -10.66 -14.26 2.25
C THR A 210 -10.06 -15.51 1.63
N ILE A 211 -8.73 -15.65 1.76
CA ILE A 211 -7.95 -16.79 1.28
C ILE A 211 -7.27 -17.47 2.47
N ASP A 212 -7.54 -18.74 2.68
CA ASP A 212 -6.81 -19.57 3.64
C ASP A 212 -5.39 -19.82 3.13
N VAL A 213 -4.41 -19.33 3.88
CA VAL A 213 -3.00 -19.48 3.51
C VAL A 213 -2.26 -20.55 4.34
N THR A 214 -2.98 -21.44 5.00
CA THR A 214 -2.36 -22.59 5.70
C THR A 214 -1.86 -23.64 4.72
N ARG A 215 -2.35 -23.65 3.50
CA ARG A 215 -2.04 -24.56 2.38
C ARG A 215 -0.66 -24.25 1.75
N SER A 216 -0.26 -25.02 0.75
CA SER A 216 0.95 -24.77 -0.01
C SER A 216 0.91 -23.42 -0.75
N PRO A 217 2.08 -22.79 -1.00
CA PRO A 217 2.11 -21.53 -1.75
C PRO A 217 1.44 -21.62 -3.13
N GLU A 218 1.59 -22.75 -3.82
CA GLU A 218 1.03 -23.00 -5.15
C GLU A 218 -0.51 -23.04 -5.10
N GLU A 219 -1.08 -23.72 -4.12
CA GLU A 219 -2.53 -23.79 -3.91
C GLU A 219 -3.11 -22.42 -3.54
N VAL A 220 -2.41 -21.66 -2.68
CA VAL A 220 -2.81 -20.31 -2.29
C VAL A 220 -2.80 -19.37 -3.50
N MET A 221 -1.77 -19.42 -4.33
CA MET A 221 -1.68 -18.59 -5.54
C MET A 221 -2.78 -18.95 -6.55
N ALA A 222 -3.02 -20.23 -6.78
CA ALA A 222 -4.07 -20.70 -7.68
C ALA A 222 -5.48 -20.30 -7.18
N ASP A 223 -5.78 -20.48 -5.90
CA ASP A 223 -7.05 -20.08 -5.31
C ASP A 223 -7.26 -18.57 -5.38
N SER A 224 -6.23 -17.79 -5.03
CA SER A 224 -6.29 -16.33 -5.12
C SER A 224 -6.59 -15.86 -6.55
N PHE A 225 -5.98 -16.46 -7.55
CA PHE A 225 -6.22 -16.09 -8.94
C PHE A 225 -7.62 -16.49 -9.41
N ASN A 226 -8.08 -17.69 -9.08
CA ASN A 226 -9.43 -18.14 -9.44
C ASN A 226 -10.50 -17.22 -8.82
N ARG A 227 -10.36 -16.85 -7.54
CA ARG A 227 -11.30 -15.94 -6.88
C ARG A 227 -11.31 -14.54 -7.49
N VAL A 228 -10.15 -14.06 -7.96
CA VAL A 228 -10.06 -12.80 -8.70
C VAL A 228 -10.84 -12.89 -10.02
N LEU A 229 -10.68 -13.97 -10.80
CA LEU A 229 -11.40 -14.17 -12.05
C LEU A 229 -12.92 -14.25 -11.83
N GLU A 230 -13.38 -15.04 -10.85
CA GLU A 230 -14.78 -15.13 -10.47
C GLU A 230 -15.39 -13.75 -10.15
N THR A 231 -14.62 -12.92 -9.41
CA THR A 231 -15.06 -11.58 -9.03
C THR A 231 -15.17 -10.64 -10.24
N MET A 232 -14.22 -10.71 -11.17
CA MET A 232 -14.25 -9.92 -12.40
C MET A 232 -15.44 -10.30 -13.30
N GLU A 233 -15.72 -11.59 -13.43
CA GLU A 233 -16.88 -12.10 -14.19
C GLU A 233 -18.22 -11.66 -13.58
N GLY A 234 -18.32 -11.69 -12.23
CA GLY A 234 -19.51 -11.25 -11.50
C GLY A 234 -19.77 -9.75 -11.61
N SER A 235 -18.71 -8.93 -11.72
CA SER A 235 -18.83 -7.47 -11.87
C SER A 235 -19.35 -7.06 -13.25
N GLY A 236 -19.10 -7.86 -14.30
CA GLY A 236 -19.57 -7.60 -15.67
C GLY A 236 -21.04 -7.96 -15.93
N SER A 237 -21.75 -8.52 -14.95
CA SER A 237 -23.11 -9.09 -15.14
C SER A 237 -24.22 -8.27 -14.49
N GLN A 238 -24.00 -7.03 -14.08
CA GLN A 238 -25.09 -6.18 -13.57
C GLN A 238 -25.94 -5.70 -14.75
N PRO A 239 -27.23 -6.11 -14.85
CA PRO A 239 -28.12 -5.53 -15.86
C PRO A 239 -28.36 -4.07 -15.52
N GLU A 240 -28.25 -3.21 -16.54
CA GLU A 240 -28.69 -1.82 -16.48
C GLU A 240 -30.14 -1.78 -15.93
N ALA A 241 -30.32 -1.07 -14.80
CA ALA A 241 -31.62 -0.83 -14.19
C ALA A 241 -32.20 0.51 -14.66
#